data_9d4ee87f4939ae133a55c631f816f0be
#
_entry.id   9d4ee87f4939ae133a55c631f816f0be
#
_cell.length_a   1.000
_cell.length_b   1.000
_cell.length_c   1.000
_cell.angle_alpha   90.00
_cell.angle_beta   90.00
_cell.angle_gamma   90.00
#
_symmetry.space_group_name_H-M   'P 1'
#
loop_
_entity.id
_entity.type
_entity.pdbx_description
1 polymer ?
#
loop_
_entity_poly.entity_id
_entity_poly.type
_entity_poly.pdbx_seq_one_letter_code
_entity_poly.pdbx_strand_id
1 'polypeptide(L)'
;RLAERERIARDLHDTFLQSVHGLILKFDAATQQLPASEPARQAMEEALDRADYVIAEGRDRVKNLRNTSVLQADLPAAFTRVVEENSNDRKVTFRTVVEGRLRKLNPIVLEESYAIGREALINALTHSEGRNVEAEITYDRRQFRLRIRDDGRGINAKILEEGGRPDHFGLVGMRERAERINAQLKLWSAAGTGTEIELIVPDATAYQKVEDKTRGSWFRFR
;
A
#
# COMPACT_ATOMS: atom_id res chain seq x y z
N ARG A 1 25.67 -5.00 4.51
CA ARG A 1 24.35 -4.53 5.00
C ARG A 1 23.16 -5.03 4.16
N LEU A 2 23.28 -5.09 2.82
CA LEU A 2 22.24 -5.66 1.94
C LEU A 2 22.06 -7.17 2.16
N ALA A 3 23.14 -7.93 2.15
CA ALA A 3 23.12 -9.38 2.36
C ALA A 3 22.53 -9.77 3.74
N GLU A 4 22.79 -8.97 4.78
CA GLU A 4 22.22 -9.20 6.11
C GLU A 4 20.71 -8.93 6.15
N ARG A 5 20.25 -7.89 5.47
CA ARG A 5 18.80 -7.61 5.34
C ARG A 5 18.08 -8.72 4.56
N GLU A 6 18.69 -9.24 3.51
CA GLU A 6 18.13 -10.36 2.74
C GLU A 6 18.09 -11.67 3.54
N ARG A 7 19.09 -11.91 4.41
CA ARG A 7 19.12 -13.06 5.29
C ARG A 7 18.00 -12.96 6.33
N ILE A 8 17.92 -11.82 7.04
CA ILE A 8 16.87 -11.56 8.03
C ILE A 8 15.48 -11.67 7.40
N ALA A 9 15.29 -11.14 6.20
CA ALA A 9 14.03 -11.24 5.47
C ALA A 9 13.62 -12.68 5.15
N ARG A 10 14.59 -13.56 4.81
CA ARG A 10 14.34 -15.00 4.61
C ARG A 10 13.98 -15.71 5.90
N ASP A 11 14.76 -15.51 6.94
CA ASP A 11 14.56 -16.16 8.23
C ASP A 11 13.18 -15.78 8.85
N LEU A 12 12.79 -14.51 8.72
CA LEU A 12 11.46 -14.03 9.13
C LEU A 12 10.33 -14.65 8.30
N HIS A 13 10.50 -14.75 6.98
CA HIS A 13 9.48 -15.30 6.10
C HIS A 13 9.28 -16.81 6.32
N ASP A 14 10.37 -17.57 6.37
CA ASP A 14 10.29 -19.03 6.30
C ASP A 14 9.93 -19.65 7.64
N THR A 15 10.31 -19.04 8.76
CA THR A 15 10.08 -19.63 10.08
C THR A 15 8.95 -18.95 10.85
N PHE A 16 8.96 -17.62 10.92
CA PHE A 16 8.02 -16.88 11.76
C PHE A 16 6.63 -16.80 11.12
N LEU A 17 6.54 -16.36 9.86
CA LEU A 17 5.24 -16.19 9.18
C LEU A 17 4.53 -17.54 8.95
N GLN A 18 5.26 -18.61 8.66
CA GLN A 18 4.67 -19.96 8.55
C GLN A 18 4.13 -20.46 9.90
N SER A 19 4.87 -20.22 10.99
CA SER A 19 4.43 -20.62 12.33
C SER A 19 3.17 -19.88 12.76
N VAL A 20 3.11 -18.57 12.51
CA VAL A 20 1.94 -17.75 12.85
C VAL A 20 0.74 -18.14 11.99
N HIS A 21 0.92 -18.38 10.68
CA HIS A 21 -0.16 -18.86 9.80
C HIS A 21 -0.70 -20.23 10.26
N GLY A 22 0.18 -21.14 10.69
CA GLY A 22 -0.23 -22.43 11.27
C GLY A 22 -1.06 -22.29 12.57
N LEU A 23 -0.79 -21.25 13.37
CA LEU A 23 -1.62 -20.94 14.54
C LEU A 23 -3.00 -20.40 14.13
N ILE A 24 -3.07 -19.52 13.16
CA ILE A 24 -4.35 -18.98 12.65
C ILE A 24 -5.23 -20.09 12.15
N LEU A 25 -4.72 -21.02 11.34
CA LEU A 25 -5.49 -22.17 10.86
C LEU A 25 -6.04 -23.04 12.00
N LYS A 26 -5.30 -23.21 13.09
CA LYS A 26 -5.77 -23.93 14.27
C LYS A 26 -6.88 -23.19 15.00
N PHE A 27 -6.75 -21.87 15.15
CA PHE A 27 -7.78 -21.05 15.77
C PHE A 27 -9.03 -20.99 14.91
N ASP A 28 -8.91 -20.87 13.57
CA ASP A 28 -10.04 -20.93 12.65
C ASP A 28 -10.81 -22.26 12.78
N ALA A 29 -10.08 -23.39 12.74
CA ALA A 29 -10.69 -24.69 12.94
C ALA A 29 -11.40 -24.85 14.31
N ALA A 30 -10.88 -24.24 15.37
CA ALA A 30 -11.52 -24.22 16.68
C ALA A 30 -12.77 -23.31 16.68
N THR A 31 -12.70 -22.15 16.03
CA THR A 31 -13.81 -21.21 15.91
C THR A 31 -15.00 -21.81 15.16
N GLN A 32 -14.74 -22.59 14.12
CA GLN A 32 -15.79 -23.28 13.36
C GLN A 32 -16.55 -24.34 14.17
N GLN A 33 -16.01 -24.80 15.31
CA GLN A 33 -16.71 -25.71 16.22
C GLN A 33 -17.71 -24.99 17.13
N LEU A 34 -17.66 -23.67 17.23
CA LEU A 34 -18.61 -22.88 18.01
C LEU A 34 -19.94 -22.73 17.23
N PRO A 35 -21.10 -22.70 17.92
CA PRO A 35 -22.36 -22.40 17.28
C PRO A 35 -22.33 -21.05 16.57
N ALA A 36 -22.95 -20.96 15.38
CA ALA A 36 -22.98 -19.73 14.59
C ALA A 36 -23.65 -18.54 15.31
N SER A 37 -24.52 -18.80 16.27
CA SER A 37 -25.21 -17.79 17.10
C SER A 37 -24.39 -17.31 18.30
N GLU A 38 -23.21 -17.88 18.54
CA GLU A 38 -22.39 -17.54 19.68
C GLU A 38 -21.66 -16.21 19.43
N PRO A 39 -21.84 -15.18 20.28
CA PRO A 39 -21.12 -13.90 20.11
C PRO A 39 -19.59 -14.05 20.11
N ALA A 40 -19.07 -15.06 20.85
CA ALA A 40 -17.65 -15.36 20.88
C ALA A 40 -17.13 -15.83 19.52
N ARG A 41 -17.94 -16.54 18.72
CA ARG A 41 -17.57 -16.99 17.38
C ARG A 41 -17.33 -15.78 16.46
N GLN A 42 -18.25 -14.83 16.43
CA GLN A 42 -18.12 -13.63 15.61
C GLN A 42 -16.85 -12.83 15.98
N ALA A 43 -16.62 -12.62 17.30
CA ALA A 43 -15.44 -11.92 17.75
C ALA A 43 -14.12 -12.64 17.38
N MET A 44 -14.12 -13.97 17.36
CA MET A 44 -12.96 -14.76 16.94
C MET A 44 -12.75 -14.70 15.42
N GLU A 45 -13.81 -14.76 14.61
CA GLU A 45 -13.75 -14.60 13.16
C GLU A 45 -13.15 -13.21 12.80
N GLU A 46 -13.64 -12.14 13.42
CA GLU A 46 -13.10 -10.78 13.25
C GLU A 46 -11.60 -10.68 13.65
N ALA A 47 -11.20 -11.36 14.74
CA ALA A 47 -9.82 -11.39 15.19
C ALA A 47 -8.91 -12.18 14.22
N LEU A 48 -9.41 -13.29 13.65
CA LEU A 48 -8.69 -14.10 12.66
C LEU A 48 -8.49 -13.34 11.35
N ASP A 49 -9.52 -12.67 10.84
CA ASP A 49 -9.44 -11.83 9.65
C ASP A 49 -8.40 -10.71 9.84
N ARG A 50 -8.38 -10.10 11.02
CA ARG A 50 -7.36 -9.10 11.38
C ARG A 50 -5.96 -9.70 11.41
N ALA A 51 -5.80 -10.91 11.94
CA ALA A 51 -4.50 -11.59 12.01
C ALA A 51 -4.00 -11.96 10.61
N ASP A 52 -4.86 -12.45 9.72
CA ASP A 52 -4.51 -12.74 8.33
C ASP A 52 -4.08 -11.47 7.58
N TYR A 53 -4.79 -10.36 7.79
CA TYR A 53 -4.38 -9.07 7.23
C TYR A 53 -2.98 -8.65 7.71
N VAL A 54 -2.71 -8.72 9.01
CA VAL A 54 -1.39 -8.33 9.59
C VAL A 54 -0.27 -9.23 9.05
N ILE A 55 -0.54 -10.52 8.82
CA ILE A 55 0.44 -11.44 8.23
C ILE A 55 0.69 -11.10 6.76
N ALA A 56 -0.35 -10.83 5.99
CA ALA A 56 -0.21 -10.41 4.60
C ALA A 56 0.61 -9.12 4.52
N GLU A 57 0.33 -8.13 5.37
CA GLU A 57 1.11 -6.91 5.48
C GLU A 57 2.58 -7.18 5.85
N GLY A 58 2.81 -8.07 6.81
CA GLY A 58 4.16 -8.48 7.21
C GLY A 58 4.96 -9.11 6.06
N ARG A 59 4.32 -10.01 5.29
CA ARG A 59 4.91 -10.62 4.09
C ARG A 59 5.27 -9.57 3.04
N ASP A 60 4.38 -8.61 2.82
CA ASP A 60 4.61 -7.55 1.84
C ASP A 60 5.75 -6.63 2.27
N ARG A 61 5.86 -6.30 3.56
CA ARG A 61 7.01 -5.54 4.09
C ARG A 61 8.33 -6.27 3.88
N VAL A 62 8.37 -7.58 4.14
CA VAL A 62 9.58 -8.40 3.93
C VAL A 62 9.94 -8.49 2.44
N LYS A 63 8.97 -8.63 1.53
CA LYS A 63 9.19 -8.55 0.08
C LYS A 63 9.70 -7.17 -0.35
N ASN A 64 9.13 -6.10 0.21
CA ASN A 64 9.52 -4.74 -0.13
C ASN A 64 10.93 -4.38 0.36
N LEU A 65 11.41 -4.94 1.48
CA LEU A 65 12.81 -4.80 1.91
C LEU A 65 13.81 -5.29 0.85
N ARG A 66 13.41 -6.26 0.00
CA ARG A 66 14.22 -6.74 -1.14
C ARG A 66 14.16 -5.80 -2.34
N ASN A 67 13.07 -5.08 -2.52
CA ASN A 67 12.77 -4.32 -3.73
C ASN A 67 13.01 -2.81 -3.61
N THR A 68 13.43 -2.30 -2.45
CA THR A 68 13.58 -0.85 -2.21
C THR A 68 14.51 -0.17 -3.23
N SER A 69 15.54 -0.85 -3.70
CA SER A 69 16.43 -0.33 -4.75
C SER A 69 15.75 -0.24 -6.13
N VAL A 70 14.85 -1.17 -6.43
CA VAL A 70 14.10 -1.21 -7.70
C VAL A 70 12.96 -0.18 -7.68
N LEU A 71 12.30 -0.02 -6.53
CA LEU A 71 11.24 0.98 -6.35
C LEU A 71 11.78 2.41 -6.48
N GLN A 72 13.01 2.68 -6.03
CA GLN A 72 13.63 4.00 -6.17
C GLN A 72 13.88 4.40 -7.63
N ALA A 73 14.00 3.42 -8.52
CA ALA A 73 14.27 3.67 -9.92
C ALA A 73 13.01 3.93 -10.74
N ASP A 74 11.87 3.28 -10.42
CA ASP A 74 10.71 3.28 -11.31
C ASP A 74 9.39 2.87 -10.60
N LEU A 75 8.77 3.80 -9.88
CA LEU A 75 7.45 3.59 -9.27
C LEU A 75 6.35 3.24 -10.30
N PRO A 76 6.27 3.87 -11.49
CA PRO A 76 5.37 3.48 -12.58
C PRO A 76 5.50 2.01 -12.98
N ALA A 77 6.72 1.53 -13.23
CA ALA A 77 6.95 0.14 -13.61
C ALA A 77 6.60 -0.84 -12.48
N ALA A 78 6.76 -0.42 -11.22
CA ALA A 78 6.35 -1.22 -10.08
C ALA A 78 4.81 -1.40 -10.04
N PHE A 79 4.03 -0.36 -10.33
CA PHE A 79 2.57 -0.45 -10.43
C PHE A 79 2.11 -1.27 -11.64
N THR A 80 2.78 -1.17 -12.77
CA THR A 80 2.48 -2.02 -13.94
C THR A 80 2.61 -3.49 -13.58
N ARG A 81 3.68 -3.88 -12.89
CA ARG A 81 3.87 -5.26 -12.40
C ARG A 81 2.76 -5.72 -11.46
N VAL A 82 2.32 -4.85 -10.53
CA VAL A 82 1.19 -5.19 -9.64
C VAL A 82 -0.05 -5.56 -10.45
N VAL A 83 -0.35 -4.80 -11.51
CA VAL A 83 -1.51 -5.07 -12.36
C VAL A 83 -1.32 -6.36 -13.16
N GLU A 84 -0.16 -6.58 -13.77
CA GLU A 84 0.15 -7.80 -14.53
C GLU A 84 0.04 -9.06 -13.68
N GLU A 85 0.51 -9.01 -12.42
CA GLU A 85 0.47 -10.14 -11.49
C GLU A 85 -0.94 -10.43 -10.95
N ASN A 86 -1.86 -9.46 -10.93
CA ASN A 86 -3.16 -9.58 -10.29
C ASN A 86 -4.37 -9.45 -11.23
N SER A 87 -4.18 -9.29 -12.53
CA SER A 87 -5.29 -9.09 -13.50
C SER A 87 -6.12 -10.35 -13.80
N ASN A 88 -5.67 -11.55 -13.41
CA ASN A 88 -6.42 -12.83 -13.44
C ASN A 88 -7.38 -12.96 -14.63
N ASP A 89 -6.90 -12.99 -15.89
CA ASP A 89 -7.67 -13.08 -17.14
C ASP A 89 -8.73 -11.99 -17.38
N ARG A 90 -8.89 -11.02 -16.48
CA ARG A 90 -9.74 -9.86 -16.73
C ARG A 90 -9.02 -8.92 -17.68
N LYS A 91 -9.70 -8.51 -18.74
CA LYS A 91 -9.22 -7.45 -19.66
C LYS A 91 -9.40 -6.09 -18.99
N VAL A 92 -8.51 -5.73 -18.09
CA VAL A 92 -8.44 -4.41 -17.50
C VAL A 92 -7.40 -3.59 -18.28
N THR A 93 -7.78 -2.39 -18.69
CA THR A 93 -6.86 -1.42 -19.28
C THR A 93 -6.23 -0.63 -18.14
N PHE A 94 -4.91 -0.78 -17.96
CA PHE A 94 -4.14 0.00 -17.01
C PHE A 94 -3.36 1.11 -17.71
N ARG A 95 -3.41 2.30 -17.14
CA ARG A 95 -2.65 3.46 -17.62
C ARG A 95 -1.90 4.11 -16.47
N THR A 96 -0.63 4.42 -16.69
CA THR A 96 0.16 5.22 -15.77
C THR A 96 0.47 6.58 -16.37
N VAL A 97 0.23 7.64 -15.63
CA VAL A 97 0.54 9.03 -15.99
C VAL A 97 1.57 9.57 -15.00
N VAL A 98 2.65 10.15 -15.51
CA VAL A 98 3.67 10.80 -14.68
C VAL A 98 3.73 12.26 -15.04
N GLU A 99 3.55 13.14 -14.07
CA GLU A 99 3.57 14.58 -14.23
C GLU A 99 4.70 15.24 -13.43
N GLY A 100 5.20 16.31 -13.99
CA GLY A 100 6.27 17.10 -13.36
C GLY A 100 7.67 16.54 -13.60
N ARG A 101 8.66 17.14 -12.93
CA ARG A 101 10.06 16.72 -13.04
C ARG A 101 10.35 15.70 -11.95
N LEU A 102 10.81 14.52 -12.35
CA LEU A 102 11.20 13.45 -11.43
C LEU A 102 12.10 13.98 -10.31
N ARG A 103 11.72 13.76 -9.08
CA ARG A 103 12.47 14.10 -7.87
C ARG A 103 12.64 12.87 -7.01
N LYS A 104 13.78 12.73 -6.37
CA LYS A 104 14.08 11.59 -5.51
C LYS A 104 13.27 11.66 -4.23
N LEU A 105 12.36 10.72 -4.04
CA LEU A 105 11.56 10.62 -2.82
C LEU A 105 12.41 10.16 -1.62
N ASN A 106 11.99 10.57 -0.44
CA ASN A 106 12.48 9.97 0.80
C ASN A 106 12.18 8.45 0.77
N PRO A 107 13.11 7.57 1.15
CA PRO A 107 12.90 6.12 1.12
C PRO A 107 11.63 5.65 1.81
N ILE A 108 11.31 6.20 2.99
CA ILE A 108 10.09 5.84 3.74
C ILE A 108 8.84 6.29 2.97
N VAL A 109 8.85 7.51 2.40
CA VAL A 109 7.74 8.02 1.60
C VAL A 109 7.51 7.16 0.36
N LEU A 110 8.59 6.78 -0.33
CA LEU A 110 8.51 5.88 -1.49
C LEU A 110 7.89 4.53 -1.12
N GLU A 111 8.34 3.92 -0.02
CA GLU A 111 7.85 2.63 0.47
C GLU A 111 6.37 2.68 0.84
N GLU A 112 5.96 3.68 1.64
CA GLU A 112 4.57 3.80 2.07
C GLU A 112 3.65 4.22 0.90
N SER A 113 4.11 5.07 -0.01
CA SER A 113 3.35 5.43 -1.22
C SER A 113 3.16 4.23 -2.15
N TYR A 114 4.19 3.39 -2.32
CA TYR A 114 4.06 2.15 -3.08
C TYR A 114 3.06 1.19 -2.43
N ALA A 115 3.14 1.01 -1.11
CA ALA A 115 2.23 0.12 -0.39
C ALA A 115 0.76 0.59 -0.50
N ILE A 116 0.51 1.89 -0.35
CA ILE A 116 -0.83 2.48 -0.52
C ILE A 116 -1.31 2.31 -1.96
N GLY A 117 -0.48 2.64 -2.96
CA GLY A 117 -0.85 2.51 -4.37
C GLY A 117 -1.09 1.05 -4.78
N ARG A 118 -0.28 0.11 -4.29
CA ARG A 118 -0.47 -1.34 -4.51
C ARG A 118 -1.80 -1.82 -3.95
N GLU A 119 -2.13 -1.45 -2.72
CA GLU A 119 -3.41 -1.81 -2.09
C GLU A 119 -4.60 -1.24 -2.86
N ALA A 120 -4.51 0.03 -3.28
CA ALA A 120 -5.54 0.67 -4.10
C ALA A 120 -5.72 -0.03 -5.46
N LEU A 121 -4.63 -0.43 -6.12
CA LEU A 121 -4.66 -1.18 -7.37
C LEU A 121 -5.29 -2.57 -7.20
N ILE A 122 -4.91 -3.31 -6.16
CA ILE A 122 -5.48 -4.63 -5.87
C ILE A 122 -6.98 -4.50 -5.61
N ASN A 123 -7.41 -3.51 -4.83
CA ASN A 123 -8.82 -3.23 -4.57
C ASN A 123 -9.58 -2.91 -5.87
N ALA A 124 -9.00 -2.10 -6.75
CA ALA A 124 -9.57 -1.82 -8.07
C ALA A 124 -9.70 -3.09 -8.92
N LEU A 125 -8.67 -3.93 -8.98
CA LEU A 125 -8.68 -5.17 -9.78
C LEU A 125 -9.64 -6.23 -9.23
N THR A 126 -9.78 -6.31 -7.91
CA THR A 126 -10.57 -7.37 -7.26
C THR A 126 -12.04 -6.99 -7.11
N HIS A 127 -12.32 -5.73 -6.75
CA HIS A 127 -13.62 -5.32 -6.25
C HIS A 127 -14.38 -4.33 -7.14
N SER A 128 -13.70 -3.62 -8.07
CA SER A 128 -14.34 -2.55 -8.81
C SER A 128 -15.31 -3.01 -9.88
N GLU A 129 -15.05 -4.18 -10.49
CA GLU A 129 -15.72 -4.64 -11.71
C GLU A 129 -15.55 -3.68 -12.90
N GLY A 130 -14.68 -2.68 -12.76
CA GLY A 130 -14.32 -1.71 -13.79
C GLY A 130 -13.46 -2.29 -14.90
N ARG A 131 -13.32 -1.52 -15.97
CA ARG A 131 -12.48 -1.88 -17.12
C ARG A 131 -11.23 -1.04 -17.23
N ASN A 132 -11.23 0.13 -16.61
CA ASN A 132 -10.11 1.06 -16.69
C ASN A 132 -9.61 1.38 -15.28
N VAL A 133 -8.30 1.28 -15.10
CA VAL A 133 -7.59 1.67 -13.89
C VAL A 133 -6.46 2.61 -14.28
N GLU A 134 -6.36 3.74 -13.60
CA GLU A 134 -5.33 4.74 -13.84
C GLU A 134 -4.53 5.01 -12.57
N ALA A 135 -3.20 5.08 -12.72
CA ALA A 135 -2.28 5.57 -11.71
C ALA A 135 -1.65 6.89 -12.19
N GLU A 136 -1.87 7.97 -11.47
CA GLU A 136 -1.25 9.26 -11.73
C GLU A 136 -0.24 9.58 -10.63
N ILE A 137 0.97 9.91 -11.04
CA ILE A 137 2.09 10.23 -10.14
C ILE A 137 2.58 11.64 -10.48
N THR A 138 2.42 12.58 -9.56
CA THR A 138 2.80 13.96 -9.77
C THR A 138 3.97 14.36 -8.86
N TYR A 139 5.07 14.83 -9.47
CA TYR A 139 6.22 15.40 -8.77
C TYR A 139 6.16 16.92 -8.86
N ASP A 140 5.61 17.56 -7.81
CA ASP A 140 5.50 19.02 -7.73
C ASP A 140 6.51 19.62 -6.73
N ARG A 141 6.71 20.96 -6.79
CA ARG A 141 7.62 21.68 -5.88
C ARG A 141 7.09 21.75 -4.45
N ARG A 142 5.78 21.67 -4.26
CA ARG A 142 5.11 21.81 -2.97
C ARG A 142 4.71 20.47 -2.36
N GLN A 143 4.56 19.43 -3.20
CA GLN A 143 4.06 18.13 -2.76
C GLN A 143 4.41 17.03 -3.76
N PHE A 144 4.39 15.81 -3.28
CA PHE A 144 4.27 14.60 -4.09
C PHE A 144 2.82 14.13 -4.03
N ARG A 145 2.25 13.71 -5.15
CA ARG A 145 0.88 13.19 -5.23
C ARG A 145 0.87 11.87 -5.97
N LEU A 146 0.16 10.90 -5.39
CA LEU A 146 -0.18 9.64 -6.01
C LEU A 146 -1.69 9.51 -6.03
N ARG A 147 -2.28 9.26 -7.21
CA ARG A 147 -3.72 9.06 -7.38
C ARG A 147 -3.95 7.76 -8.13
N ILE A 148 -4.80 6.90 -7.57
CA ILE A 148 -5.27 5.67 -8.20
C ILE A 148 -6.78 5.79 -8.40
N ARG A 149 -7.24 5.52 -9.62
CA ARG A 149 -8.65 5.63 -9.98
C ARG A 149 -9.10 4.43 -10.79
N ASP A 150 -10.29 3.91 -10.50
CA ASP A 150 -11.03 2.95 -11.32
C ASP A 150 -12.37 3.53 -11.80
N ASP A 151 -12.93 2.94 -12.84
CA ASP A 151 -14.24 3.27 -13.40
C ASP A 151 -15.32 2.25 -13.03
N GLY A 152 -15.15 1.55 -11.90
CA GLY A 152 -16.00 0.45 -11.51
C GLY A 152 -17.29 0.86 -10.76
N ARG A 153 -17.83 -0.11 -10.02
CA ARG A 153 -19.11 0.06 -9.29
C ARG A 153 -19.06 1.03 -8.12
N GLY A 154 -17.86 1.42 -7.69
CA GLY A 154 -17.66 2.24 -6.50
C GLY A 154 -17.97 1.51 -5.17
N ILE A 155 -17.80 2.24 -4.06
CA ILE A 155 -18.04 1.76 -2.70
C ILE A 155 -19.36 2.38 -2.20
N ASN A 156 -20.19 1.56 -1.54
CA ASN A 156 -21.44 2.05 -0.96
C ASN A 156 -21.17 3.08 0.16
N ALA A 157 -21.91 4.19 0.17
CA ALA A 157 -21.76 5.26 1.15
C ALA A 157 -21.84 4.76 2.60
N LYS A 158 -22.70 3.80 2.91
CA LYS A 158 -22.78 3.19 4.25
C LYS A 158 -21.48 2.54 4.70
N ILE A 159 -20.74 1.89 3.79
CA ILE A 159 -19.45 1.27 4.09
C ILE A 159 -18.39 2.34 4.39
N LEU A 160 -18.48 3.49 3.72
CA LEU A 160 -17.57 4.63 3.95
C LEU A 160 -17.84 5.32 5.28
N GLU A 161 -19.12 5.50 5.67
CA GLU A 161 -19.55 6.14 6.92
C GLU A 161 -19.27 5.29 8.17
N GLU A 162 -19.42 3.98 8.06
CA GLU A 162 -19.15 3.03 9.15
C GLU A 162 -17.65 2.78 9.37
N GLY A 163 -16.77 3.53 8.69
CA GLY A 163 -15.31 3.36 8.80
C GLY A 163 -14.76 2.12 8.07
N GLY A 164 -15.59 1.48 7.26
CA GLY A 164 -15.35 0.20 6.62
C GLY A 164 -16.06 -0.94 7.37
N ARG A 165 -16.47 -1.97 6.66
CA ARG A 165 -16.89 -3.24 7.30
C ARG A 165 -15.68 -3.86 8.02
N PRO A 166 -15.88 -4.78 8.98
CA PRO A 166 -14.79 -5.53 9.60
C PRO A 166 -13.78 -6.12 8.59
N ASP A 167 -14.23 -6.41 7.36
CA ASP A 167 -13.45 -7.01 6.27
C ASP A 167 -12.64 -5.99 5.42
N HIS A 168 -12.72 -4.67 5.69
CA HIS A 168 -12.04 -3.65 4.89
C HIS A 168 -10.77 -3.08 5.56
N PHE A 169 -9.93 -3.96 6.07
CA PHE A 169 -8.64 -3.61 6.69
C PHE A 169 -7.71 -2.81 5.77
N GLY A 170 -7.84 -2.95 4.44
CA GLY A 170 -7.03 -2.24 3.47
C GLY A 170 -7.14 -0.72 3.56
N LEU A 171 -8.36 -0.17 3.74
CA LEU A 171 -8.57 1.28 3.90
C LEU A 171 -7.98 1.81 5.21
N VAL A 172 -8.12 1.06 6.29
CA VAL A 172 -7.54 1.41 7.60
C VAL A 172 -6.01 1.40 7.50
N GLY A 173 -5.42 0.35 6.93
CA GLY A 173 -3.98 0.25 6.72
C GLY A 173 -3.42 1.36 5.84
N MET A 174 -4.13 1.77 4.78
CA MET A 174 -3.72 2.90 3.94
C MET A 174 -3.72 4.23 4.72
N ARG A 175 -4.68 4.46 5.63
CA ARG A 175 -4.72 5.66 6.49
C ARG A 175 -3.55 5.67 7.47
N GLU A 176 -3.32 4.57 8.19
CA GLU A 176 -2.19 4.43 9.12
C GLU A 176 -0.83 4.68 8.44
N ARG A 177 -0.65 4.18 7.21
CA ARG A 177 0.55 4.41 6.39
C ARG A 177 0.71 5.87 5.99
N ALA A 178 -0.38 6.53 5.57
CA ALA A 178 -0.36 7.94 5.22
C ALA A 178 0.00 8.82 6.44
N GLU A 179 -0.57 8.55 7.60
CA GLU A 179 -0.25 9.24 8.86
C GLU A 179 1.22 9.10 9.23
N ARG A 180 1.81 7.92 9.06
CA ARG A 180 3.23 7.63 9.34
C ARG A 180 4.20 8.54 8.57
N ILE A 181 3.81 8.97 7.39
CA ILE A 181 4.60 9.88 6.54
C ILE A 181 4.05 11.31 6.51
N ASN A 182 3.20 11.68 7.48
CA ASN A 182 2.53 12.98 7.55
C ASN A 182 1.85 13.36 6.22
N ALA A 183 1.24 12.40 5.55
CA ALA A 183 0.52 12.58 4.31
C ALA A 183 -0.99 12.64 4.53
N GLN A 184 -1.68 13.32 3.63
CA GLN A 184 -3.13 13.30 3.56
C GLN A 184 -3.57 12.21 2.59
N LEU A 185 -4.45 11.30 3.06
CA LEU A 185 -5.14 10.33 2.23
C LEU A 185 -6.59 10.75 2.04
N LYS A 186 -7.01 10.84 0.77
CA LYS A 186 -8.38 11.14 0.40
C LYS A 186 -8.97 9.98 -0.37
N LEU A 187 -10.25 9.72 -0.14
CA LEU A 187 -11.02 8.69 -0.81
C LEU A 187 -12.32 9.30 -1.31
N TRP A 188 -12.56 9.17 -2.60
CA TRP A 188 -13.83 9.49 -3.25
C TRP A 188 -14.36 8.24 -3.93
N SER A 189 -15.62 7.95 -3.64
CA SER A 189 -16.30 6.86 -4.30
C SER A 189 -17.79 7.11 -4.27
N ALA A 190 -18.46 6.77 -5.36
CA ALA A 190 -19.92 6.77 -5.42
C ALA A 190 -20.39 5.59 -6.29
N ALA A 191 -21.57 5.08 -5.99
CA ALA A 191 -22.14 3.94 -6.69
C ALA A 191 -22.21 4.19 -8.21
N GLY A 192 -21.59 3.32 -8.99
CA GLY A 192 -21.54 3.38 -10.45
C GLY A 192 -20.58 4.40 -11.06
N THR A 193 -19.74 5.07 -10.25
CA THR A 193 -18.77 6.07 -10.74
C THR A 193 -17.31 5.68 -10.51
N GLY A 194 -17.08 4.53 -9.88
CA GLY A 194 -15.76 4.06 -9.53
C GLY A 194 -15.24 4.59 -8.19
N THR A 195 -13.97 4.37 -7.96
CA THR A 195 -13.27 4.80 -6.74
C THR A 195 -11.99 5.56 -7.11
N GLU A 196 -11.70 6.61 -6.36
CA GLU A 196 -10.46 7.36 -6.45
C GLU A 196 -9.82 7.47 -5.07
N ILE A 197 -8.53 7.09 -4.99
CA ILE A 197 -7.69 7.24 -3.80
C ILE A 197 -6.56 8.20 -4.16
N GLU A 198 -6.41 9.26 -3.37
CA GLU A 198 -5.36 10.26 -3.54
C GLU A 198 -4.52 10.37 -2.27
N LEU A 199 -3.20 10.19 -2.41
CA LEU A 199 -2.21 10.43 -1.39
C LEU A 199 -1.47 11.74 -1.72
N ILE A 200 -1.42 12.66 -0.76
CA ILE A 200 -0.72 13.94 -0.88
C ILE A 200 0.34 14.04 0.22
N VAL A 201 1.60 14.09 -0.17
CA VAL A 201 2.74 14.20 0.74
C VAL A 201 3.38 15.58 0.58
N PRO A 202 3.46 16.41 1.64
CA PRO A 202 4.10 17.72 1.58
C PRO A 202 5.58 17.63 1.19
N ASP A 203 6.10 18.61 0.46
CA ASP A 203 7.50 18.67 -0.03
C ASP A 203 8.53 18.39 1.07
N ALA A 204 8.33 18.98 2.24
CA ALA A 204 9.25 18.84 3.37
C ALA A 204 9.46 17.37 3.81
N THR A 205 8.46 16.52 3.60
CA THR A 205 8.49 15.09 3.91
C THR A 205 8.79 14.25 2.67
N ALA A 206 8.22 14.64 1.52
CA ALA A 206 8.22 13.84 0.30
C ALA A 206 9.62 13.58 -0.26
N TYR A 207 10.48 14.60 -0.29
CA TYR A 207 11.72 14.54 -1.06
C TYR A 207 12.97 14.48 -0.20
N GLN A 208 14.00 13.83 -0.72
CA GLN A 208 15.31 13.87 -0.12
C GLN A 208 15.85 15.30 -0.22
N LYS A 209 16.36 15.82 0.90
CA LYS A 209 17.11 17.09 0.89
C LYS A 209 18.33 16.89 0.00
N VAL A 210 18.48 17.75 -1.00
CA VAL A 210 19.71 17.81 -1.77
C VAL A 210 20.76 18.37 -0.81
N GLU A 211 21.73 17.56 -0.40
CA GLU A 211 22.91 18.06 0.27
C GLU A 211 23.64 18.96 -0.74
N ASP A 212 23.57 20.25 -0.51
CA ASP A 212 24.30 21.25 -1.28
C ASP A 212 25.80 21.13 -0.93
N LYS A 213 26.50 20.23 -1.63
CA LYS A 213 27.95 20.02 -1.48
C LYS A 213 28.79 21.20 -1.91
N THR A 214 28.17 22.34 -2.25
CA THR A 214 28.85 23.51 -2.75
C THR A 214 29.10 24.60 -1.71
N ARG A 215 28.75 24.39 -0.43
CA ARG A 215 29.01 25.39 0.64
C ARG A 215 30.23 25.07 1.50
N GLY A 216 31.29 24.54 0.95
CA GLY A 216 32.47 24.18 1.75
C GLY A 216 33.79 24.28 1.00
N SER A 217 34.15 25.43 0.38
CA SER A 217 35.55 25.65 0.01
C SER A 217 35.83 27.08 -0.54
N TRP A 218 35.51 28.09 0.19
CA TRP A 218 35.98 29.43 -0.13
C TRP A 218 36.41 30.20 1.11
N PHE A 219 37.20 29.64 2.00
CA PHE A 219 37.95 30.41 2.97
C PHE A 219 39.13 29.59 3.50
N ARG A 220 40.25 29.67 2.80
CA ARG A 220 41.61 29.64 3.36
C ARG A 220 42.63 30.00 2.28
N PHE A 221 42.84 31.28 2.11
CA PHE A 221 44.16 31.82 1.73
C PHE A 221 44.25 33.24 2.32
N ARG A 222 44.89 33.33 3.44
CA ARG A 222 45.86 34.33 3.84
C ARG A 222 46.60 33.83 5.05
#